data_184c8508bec8bbde407c1ad01a3ece76
#
_entry.id   184c8508bec8bbde407c1ad01a3ece76
#
_cell.length_a   1.000
_cell.length_b   1.000
_cell.length_c   1.000
_cell.angle_alpha   90.00
_cell.angle_beta   90.00
_cell.angle_gamma   90.00
#
_symmetry.space_group_name_H-M   'P 1'
#
loop_
_entity.id
_entity.type
_entity.pdbx_description
1 polymer ?
#
loop_
_entity_poly.entity_id
_entity_poly.type
_entity_poly.pdbx_seq_one_letter_code
_entity_poly.pdbx_strand_id
1 'polypeptide(L)'
;MSLKKKKILDEIIRVNHAGEFGAQQIYAGQIKFTKEPELKKTLNKIAEEEDEHLSYFEDLMIEKRVRPTLMSPLWKLGGFSLGAFTAILGKDYVMACTEAVETIIVDHYKSQIGQIEEIEIQKKIEKFLNDEAGHQLTGMNQIKNNDFKLKVFKKFIKIITKIAIKVSQKI
;
A
#
# COMPACT_ATOMS: atom_id res chain seq x y z
N MET A 1 19.21 -9.02 -19.91
CA MET A 1 17.92 -8.26 -19.90
C MET A 1 18.02 -7.12 -20.92
N SER A 2 17.00 -6.91 -21.78
CA SER A 2 16.98 -5.76 -22.69
C SER A 2 16.78 -4.45 -21.97
N LEU A 3 17.21 -3.30 -22.55
CA LEU A 3 17.01 -1.97 -21.94
C LEU A 3 15.53 -1.66 -21.64
N LYS A 4 14.62 -2.11 -22.51
CA LYS A 4 13.17 -1.94 -22.30
C LYS A 4 12.69 -2.70 -21.07
N LYS A 5 13.14 -3.94 -20.88
CA LYS A 5 12.76 -4.80 -19.75
C LYS A 5 13.35 -4.26 -18.45
N LYS A 6 14.61 -3.78 -18.49
CA LYS A 6 15.21 -3.09 -17.33
C LYS A 6 14.37 -1.89 -16.91
N LYS A 7 13.96 -1.03 -17.85
CA LYS A 7 13.14 0.14 -17.52
C LYS A 7 11.81 -0.25 -16.88
N ILE A 8 11.15 -1.30 -17.36
CA ILE A 8 9.89 -1.81 -16.75
C ILE A 8 10.14 -2.28 -15.31
N LEU A 9 11.20 -3.03 -15.08
CA LEU A 9 11.55 -3.50 -13.72
C LEU A 9 11.86 -2.32 -12.79
N ASP A 10 12.62 -1.32 -13.26
CA ASP A 10 12.95 -0.12 -12.49
C ASP A 10 11.67 0.67 -12.10
N GLU A 11 10.68 0.75 -13.00
CA GLU A 11 9.37 1.37 -12.74
C GLU A 11 8.57 0.56 -11.72
N ILE A 12 8.55 -0.78 -11.84
CA ILE A 12 7.88 -1.68 -10.88
C ILE A 12 8.47 -1.51 -9.48
N ILE A 13 9.79 -1.58 -9.35
CA ILE A 13 10.46 -1.43 -8.06
C ILE A 13 10.15 -0.07 -7.41
N ARG A 14 10.24 1.01 -8.18
CA ARG A 14 9.97 2.37 -7.68
C ARG A 14 8.54 2.53 -7.20
N VAL A 15 7.57 2.08 -7.98
CA VAL A 15 6.16 2.26 -7.64
C VAL A 15 5.74 1.39 -6.46
N ASN A 16 6.27 0.16 -6.36
CA ASN A 16 5.99 -0.71 -5.24
C ASN A 16 6.59 -0.14 -3.95
N HIS A 17 7.87 0.26 -3.97
CA HIS A 17 8.46 0.98 -2.83
C HIS A 17 7.61 2.20 -2.40
N ALA A 18 7.11 2.99 -3.35
CA ALA A 18 6.28 4.15 -3.02
C ALA A 18 4.93 3.74 -2.41
N GLY A 19 4.35 2.62 -2.85
CA GLY A 19 3.12 2.05 -2.30
C GLY A 19 3.31 1.62 -0.85
N GLU A 20 4.31 0.75 -0.58
CA GLU A 20 4.62 0.27 0.77
C GLU A 20 4.98 1.42 1.72
N PHE A 21 5.80 2.37 1.26
CA PHE A 21 6.13 3.56 2.04
C PHE A 21 4.88 4.38 2.39
N GLY A 22 3.95 4.55 1.44
CA GLY A 22 2.67 5.23 1.65
C GLY A 22 1.77 4.49 2.63
N ALA A 23 1.65 3.15 2.51
CA ALA A 23 0.89 2.28 3.40
C ALA A 23 1.40 2.37 4.84
N GLN A 24 2.71 2.26 5.04
CA GLN A 24 3.36 2.45 6.35
C GLN A 24 2.98 3.79 6.99
N GLN A 25 2.94 4.88 6.23
CA GLN A 25 2.55 6.17 6.78
C GLN A 25 1.05 6.23 7.15
N ILE A 26 0.18 5.58 6.35
CA ILE A 26 -1.25 5.47 6.68
C ILE A 26 -1.42 4.70 7.99
N TYR A 27 -0.80 3.52 8.12
CA TYR A 27 -0.88 2.72 9.34
C TYR A 27 -0.27 3.43 10.55
N ALA A 28 0.85 4.14 10.40
CA ALA A 28 1.43 4.95 11.47
C ALA A 28 0.45 6.03 11.99
N GLY A 29 -0.25 6.72 11.08
CA GLY A 29 -1.29 7.68 11.43
C GLY A 29 -2.48 7.02 12.14
N GLN A 30 -2.96 5.89 11.61
CA GLN A 30 -4.06 5.13 12.20
C GLN A 30 -3.73 4.63 13.61
N ILE A 31 -2.57 3.98 13.80
CA ILE A 31 -2.11 3.45 15.09
C ILE A 31 -1.97 4.55 16.14
N LYS A 32 -1.42 5.71 15.74
CA LYS A 32 -1.20 6.84 16.67
C LYS A 32 -2.49 7.41 17.23
N PHE A 33 -3.54 7.51 16.40
CA PHE A 33 -4.79 8.17 16.79
C PHE A 33 -5.92 7.20 17.17
N THR A 34 -5.78 5.90 16.90
CA THR A 34 -6.73 4.87 17.33
C THR A 34 -6.68 4.68 18.84
N LYS A 35 -7.87 4.72 19.48
CA LYS A 35 -8.05 4.49 20.93
C LYS A 35 -8.50 3.08 21.27
N GLU A 36 -9.03 2.32 20.31
CA GLU A 36 -9.55 0.97 20.50
C GLU A 36 -8.41 -0.05 20.51
N PRO A 37 -8.16 -0.79 21.63
CA PRO A 37 -7.00 -1.69 21.74
C PRO A 37 -6.97 -2.80 20.71
N GLU A 38 -8.11 -3.45 20.42
CA GLU A 38 -8.19 -4.55 19.45
C GLU A 38 -7.93 -4.07 18.01
N LEU A 39 -8.44 -2.88 17.67
CA LEU A 39 -8.14 -2.26 16.38
C LEU A 39 -6.65 -1.95 16.28
N LYS A 40 -6.06 -1.39 17.33
CA LYS A 40 -4.63 -1.07 17.36
C LYS A 40 -3.76 -2.32 17.21
N LYS A 41 -4.15 -3.44 17.85
CA LYS A 41 -3.47 -4.73 17.69
C LYS A 41 -3.53 -5.23 16.25
N THR A 42 -4.69 -5.14 15.61
CA THR A 42 -4.86 -5.50 14.20
C THR A 42 -3.96 -4.64 13.29
N LEU A 43 -3.96 -3.31 13.49
CA LEU A 43 -3.16 -2.39 12.70
C LEU A 43 -1.65 -2.59 12.88
N ASN A 44 -1.19 -2.88 14.11
CA ASN A 44 0.22 -3.19 14.36
C ASN A 44 0.66 -4.45 13.60
N LYS A 45 -0.18 -5.51 13.60
CA LYS A 45 0.14 -6.73 12.86
C LYS A 45 0.29 -6.45 11.36
N ILE A 46 -0.65 -5.70 10.76
CA ILE A 46 -0.56 -5.33 9.35
C ILE A 46 0.70 -4.47 9.11
N ALA A 47 0.95 -3.46 9.95
CA ALA A 47 2.10 -2.59 9.80
C ALA A 47 3.45 -3.33 9.91
N GLU A 48 3.55 -4.41 10.70
CA GLU A 48 4.72 -5.28 10.76
C GLU A 48 4.94 -6.04 9.44
N GLU A 49 3.85 -6.56 8.83
CA GLU A 49 3.90 -7.23 7.52
C GLU A 49 4.29 -6.23 6.40
N GLU A 50 3.74 -5.02 6.43
CA GLU A 50 4.10 -3.92 5.50
C GLU A 50 5.57 -3.46 5.63
N ASP A 51 6.14 -3.52 6.85
CA ASP A 51 7.56 -3.21 7.07
C ASP A 51 8.48 -4.22 6.39
N GLU A 52 8.10 -5.50 6.36
CA GLU A 52 8.81 -6.53 5.58
C GLU A 52 8.76 -6.24 4.08
N HIS A 53 7.59 -5.81 3.58
CA HIS A 53 7.42 -5.45 2.17
C HIS A 53 8.28 -4.23 1.80
N LEU A 54 8.20 -3.18 2.59
CA LEU A 54 9.00 -1.96 2.38
C LEU A 54 10.50 -2.26 2.39
N SER A 55 10.99 -2.97 3.42
CA SER A 55 12.40 -3.35 3.55
C SER A 55 12.90 -4.13 2.33
N TYR A 56 12.10 -5.07 1.83
CA TYR A 56 12.45 -5.80 0.61
C TYR A 56 12.63 -4.87 -0.60
N PHE A 57 11.73 -3.92 -0.80
CA PHE A 57 11.86 -3.00 -1.92
C PHE A 57 12.99 -1.99 -1.73
N GLU A 58 13.32 -1.58 -0.51
CA GLU A 58 14.50 -0.76 -0.21
C GLU A 58 15.79 -1.48 -0.60
N ASP A 59 15.93 -2.74 -0.19
CA ASP A 59 17.09 -3.58 -0.55
C ASP A 59 17.18 -3.78 -2.07
N LEU A 60 16.05 -4.07 -2.72
CA LEU A 60 15.98 -4.27 -4.16
C LEU A 60 16.31 -2.98 -4.94
N MET A 61 15.92 -1.81 -4.42
CA MET A 61 16.30 -0.52 -4.99
C MET A 61 17.82 -0.29 -4.95
N ILE A 62 18.47 -0.66 -3.85
CA ILE A 62 19.92 -0.57 -3.71
C ILE A 62 20.59 -1.51 -4.71
N GLU A 63 20.17 -2.79 -4.74
CA GLU A 63 20.71 -3.81 -5.64
C GLU A 63 20.59 -3.42 -7.12
N LYS A 64 19.42 -2.98 -7.53
CA LYS A 64 19.12 -2.64 -8.94
C LYS A 64 19.49 -1.19 -9.31
N ARG A 65 19.95 -0.38 -8.34
CA ARG A 65 20.28 1.05 -8.49
C ARG A 65 19.08 1.87 -9.00
N VAL A 66 17.91 1.61 -8.43
CA VAL A 66 16.68 2.35 -8.72
C VAL A 66 16.52 3.48 -7.71
N ARG A 67 16.15 4.67 -8.16
CA ARG A 67 15.87 5.81 -7.27
C ARG A 67 14.42 5.78 -6.77
N PRO A 68 14.17 6.19 -5.51
CA PRO A 68 12.82 6.41 -5.02
C PRO A 68 12.10 7.50 -5.83
N THR A 69 10.77 7.49 -5.75
CA THR A 69 9.99 8.58 -6.32
C THR A 69 10.28 9.92 -5.62
N LEU A 70 10.29 10.99 -6.37
CA LEU A 70 10.41 12.35 -5.82
C LEU A 70 9.20 12.75 -4.96
N MET A 71 8.12 11.98 -5.05
CA MET A 71 6.89 12.24 -4.29
C MET A 71 6.93 11.71 -2.86
N SER A 72 8.01 11.02 -2.43
CA SER A 72 8.10 10.44 -1.08
C SER A 72 7.76 11.41 0.07
N PRO A 73 8.19 12.70 0.06
CA PRO A 73 7.78 13.64 1.12
C PRO A 73 6.26 13.89 1.15
N LEU A 74 5.62 13.91 -0.02
CA LEU A 74 4.17 14.07 -0.13
C LEU A 74 3.43 12.82 0.35
N TRP A 75 3.93 11.64 0.00
CA TRP A 75 3.36 10.36 0.48
C TRP A 75 3.50 10.21 1.99
N LYS A 76 4.62 10.67 2.56
CA LYS A 76 4.81 10.69 4.02
C LYS A 76 3.76 11.54 4.72
N LEU A 77 3.61 12.79 4.31
CA LEU A 77 2.66 13.71 4.94
C LEU A 77 1.22 13.31 4.65
N GLY A 78 0.91 13.00 3.39
CA GLY A 78 -0.44 12.64 2.94
C GLY A 78 -0.92 11.33 3.55
N GLY A 79 -0.08 10.28 3.55
CA GLY A 79 -0.39 8.99 4.14
C GLY A 79 -0.65 9.10 5.64
N PHE A 80 0.27 9.73 6.38
CA PHE A 80 0.09 9.92 7.83
C PHE A 80 -1.19 10.72 8.15
N SER A 81 -1.44 11.81 7.43
CA SER A 81 -2.64 12.64 7.62
C SER A 81 -3.93 11.88 7.31
N LEU A 82 -3.94 11.08 6.24
CA LEU A 82 -5.07 10.22 5.90
C LEU A 82 -5.32 9.18 7.00
N GLY A 83 -4.27 8.51 7.47
CA GLY A 83 -4.37 7.54 8.57
C GLY A 83 -4.93 8.18 9.84
N ALA A 84 -4.39 9.33 10.26
CA ALA A 84 -4.87 10.08 11.42
C ALA A 84 -6.35 10.48 11.27
N PHE A 85 -6.73 10.99 10.10
CA PHE A 85 -8.10 11.38 9.82
C PHE A 85 -9.08 10.20 9.90
N THR A 86 -8.73 9.05 9.32
CA THR A 86 -9.58 7.85 9.39
C THR A 86 -9.73 7.34 10.81
N ALA A 87 -8.66 7.37 11.63
CA ALA A 87 -8.70 6.98 13.03
C ALA A 87 -9.61 7.88 13.86
N ILE A 88 -9.64 9.20 13.60
CA ILE A 88 -10.55 10.15 14.24
C ILE A 88 -12.01 9.86 13.86
N LEU A 89 -12.28 9.45 12.62
CA LEU A 89 -13.62 9.07 12.17
C LEU A 89 -14.11 7.72 12.72
N GLY A 90 -13.19 6.89 13.20
CA GLY A 90 -13.49 5.62 13.87
C GLY A 90 -13.22 4.38 13.03
N LYS A 91 -13.43 3.22 13.68
CA LYS A 91 -13.04 1.90 13.18
C LYS A 91 -13.49 1.60 11.75
N ASP A 92 -14.74 1.89 11.40
CA ASP A 92 -15.27 1.58 10.07
C ASP A 92 -14.53 2.35 8.97
N TYR A 93 -14.12 3.61 9.24
CA TYR A 93 -13.32 4.41 8.31
C TYR A 93 -11.87 3.93 8.21
N VAL A 94 -11.26 3.50 9.32
CA VAL A 94 -9.94 2.87 9.33
C VAL A 94 -9.95 1.64 8.43
N MET A 95 -10.86 0.71 8.68
CA MET A 95 -10.96 -0.54 7.93
C MET A 95 -11.38 -0.32 6.47
N ALA A 96 -12.21 0.67 6.20
CA ALA A 96 -12.59 1.04 4.84
C ALA A 96 -11.42 1.67 4.06
N CYS A 97 -10.54 2.39 4.73
CA CYS A 97 -9.30 2.89 4.14
C CYS A 97 -8.37 1.74 3.78
N THR A 98 -8.11 0.82 4.72
CA THR A 98 -7.35 -0.41 4.48
C THR A 98 -7.94 -1.19 3.28
N GLU A 99 -9.22 -1.58 3.32
CA GLU A 99 -9.86 -2.30 2.20
C GLU A 99 -9.67 -1.58 0.85
N ALA A 100 -9.85 -0.26 0.83
CA ALA A 100 -9.82 0.51 -0.41
C ALA A 100 -8.39 0.64 -0.99
N VAL A 101 -7.38 0.85 -0.15
CA VAL A 101 -5.96 0.90 -0.53
C VAL A 101 -5.54 -0.47 -1.05
N GLU A 102 -5.73 -1.52 -0.25
CA GLU A 102 -5.26 -2.87 -0.59
C GLU A 102 -5.98 -3.45 -1.82
N THR A 103 -7.25 -3.09 -2.06
CA THR A 103 -7.90 -3.46 -3.33
C THR A 103 -7.09 -2.98 -4.55
N ILE A 104 -6.54 -1.77 -4.49
CA ILE A 104 -5.79 -1.19 -5.60
C ILE A 104 -4.38 -1.76 -5.67
N ILE A 105 -3.74 -2.03 -4.53
CA ILE A 105 -2.41 -2.66 -4.45
C ILE A 105 -2.48 -4.10 -4.99
N VAL A 106 -3.46 -4.89 -4.57
CA VAL A 106 -3.71 -6.25 -5.09
C VAL A 106 -3.85 -6.24 -6.62
N ASP A 107 -4.68 -5.35 -7.18
CA ASP A 107 -4.84 -5.23 -8.63
C ASP A 107 -3.53 -4.81 -9.30
N HIS A 108 -2.77 -3.93 -8.66
CA HIS A 108 -1.49 -3.45 -9.16
C HIS A 108 -0.45 -4.57 -9.21
N TYR A 109 -0.25 -5.32 -8.14
CA TYR A 109 0.66 -6.46 -8.10
C TYR A 109 0.29 -7.54 -9.12
N LYS A 110 -1.00 -7.89 -9.23
CA LYS A 110 -1.49 -8.81 -10.28
C LYS A 110 -1.08 -8.37 -11.69
N SER A 111 -1.13 -7.08 -11.96
CA SER A 111 -0.77 -6.54 -13.28
C SER A 111 0.74 -6.63 -13.60
N GLN A 112 1.59 -6.80 -12.59
CA GLN A 112 3.05 -6.80 -12.72
C GLN A 112 3.64 -8.19 -12.93
N ILE A 113 3.01 -9.25 -12.36
CA ILE A 113 3.55 -10.61 -12.33
C ILE A 113 4.02 -11.07 -13.71
N GLY A 114 3.21 -10.87 -14.75
CA GLY A 114 3.56 -11.25 -16.13
C GLY A 114 4.62 -10.37 -16.82
N GLN A 115 5.09 -9.31 -16.17
CA GLN A 115 6.08 -8.37 -16.71
C GLN A 115 7.49 -8.59 -16.14
N ILE A 116 7.61 -9.39 -15.08
CA ILE A 116 8.86 -9.64 -14.35
C ILE A 116 9.48 -10.95 -14.84
N GLU A 117 10.71 -10.89 -15.33
CA GLU A 117 11.44 -12.07 -15.82
C GLU A 117 12.28 -12.74 -14.71
N GLU A 118 12.66 -11.99 -13.68
CA GLU A 118 13.45 -12.50 -12.56
C GLU A 118 12.54 -13.30 -11.62
N ILE A 119 12.66 -14.64 -11.69
CA ILE A 119 11.77 -15.59 -10.98
C ILE A 119 11.71 -15.31 -9.47
N GLU A 120 12.83 -14.95 -8.85
CA GLU A 120 12.88 -14.69 -7.41
C GLU A 120 12.10 -13.42 -7.04
N ILE A 121 12.19 -12.37 -7.86
CA ILE A 121 11.41 -11.13 -7.67
C ILE A 121 9.93 -11.43 -7.89
N GLN A 122 9.59 -12.19 -8.93
CA GLN A 122 8.20 -12.57 -9.22
C GLN A 122 7.59 -13.34 -8.04
N LYS A 123 8.26 -14.38 -7.52
CA LYS A 123 7.80 -15.16 -6.37
C LYS A 123 7.58 -14.28 -5.13
N LYS A 124 8.48 -13.32 -4.90
CA LYS A 124 8.36 -12.42 -3.74
C LYS A 124 7.14 -11.50 -3.88
N ILE A 125 6.90 -10.95 -5.08
CA ILE A 125 5.71 -10.15 -5.38
C ILE A 125 4.42 -11.00 -5.31
N GLU A 126 4.45 -12.26 -5.70
CA GLU A 126 3.32 -13.19 -5.52
C GLU A 126 3.03 -13.45 -4.03
N LYS A 127 4.07 -13.57 -3.19
CA LYS A 127 3.88 -13.64 -1.73
C LYS A 127 3.20 -12.37 -1.22
N PHE A 128 3.73 -11.20 -1.54
CA PHE A 128 3.16 -9.91 -1.11
C PHE A 128 1.72 -9.74 -1.59
N LEU A 129 1.43 -10.10 -2.84
CA LEU A 129 0.06 -10.10 -3.35
C LEU A 129 -0.91 -10.89 -2.45
N ASN A 130 -0.49 -12.04 -1.92
CA ASN A 130 -1.32 -12.83 -1.01
C ASN A 130 -1.47 -12.17 0.36
N ASP A 131 -0.40 -11.55 0.87
CA ASP A 131 -0.42 -10.80 2.13
C ASP A 131 -1.40 -9.61 2.00
N GLU A 132 -1.33 -8.83 0.91
CA GLU A 132 -2.23 -7.69 0.63
C GLU A 132 -3.70 -8.13 0.47
N ALA A 133 -3.94 -9.28 -0.17
CA ALA A 133 -5.28 -9.84 -0.22
C ALA A 133 -5.82 -10.20 1.18
N GLY A 134 -4.94 -10.63 2.08
CA GLY A 134 -5.24 -10.84 3.50
C GLY A 134 -5.59 -9.54 4.23
N HIS A 135 -4.82 -8.47 3.99
CA HIS A 135 -5.10 -7.13 4.54
C HIS A 135 -6.44 -6.59 4.03
N GLN A 136 -6.70 -6.72 2.72
CA GLN A 136 -7.99 -6.35 2.11
C GLN A 136 -9.16 -7.05 2.78
N LEU A 137 -9.07 -8.38 2.96
CA LEU A 137 -10.10 -9.18 3.62
C LEU A 137 -10.30 -8.77 5.08
N THR A 138 -9.21 -8.49 5.79
CA THR A 138 -9.25 -7.98 7.16
C THR A 138 -10.03 -6.66 7.23
N GLY A 139 -9.74 -5.74 6.32
CA GLY A 139 -10.48 -4.48 6.18
C GLY A 139 -11.98 -4.73 5.94
N MET A 140 -12.32 -5.57 4.97
CA MET A 140 -13.71 -5.90 4.63
C MET A 140 -14.48 -6.49 5.81
N ASN A 141 -13.89 -7.48 6.49
CA ASN A 141 -14.58 -8.27 7.52
C ASN A 141 -14.78 -7.49 8.83
N GLN A 142 -14.00 -6.46 9.08
CA GLN A 142 -14.10 -5.67 10.30
C GLN A 142 -15.00 -4.43 10.18
N ILE A 143 -15.49 -4.09 8.99
CA ILE A 143 -16.47 -3.03 8.79
C ILE A 143 -17.83 -3.51 9.28
N LYS A 144 -18.42 -2.78 10.24
CA LYS A 144 -19.73 -3.09 10.79
C LYS A 144 -20.86 -2.37 10.05
N ASN A 145 -20.65 -1.11 9.69
CA ASN A 145 -21.66 -0.29 9.03
C ASN A 145 -21.16 0.20 7.67
N ASN A 146 -21.59 -0.44 6.60
CA ASN A 146 -21.21 -0.12 5.22
C ASN A 146 -22.28 0.75 4.53
N ASP A 147 -22.53 1.93 5.10
CA ASP A 147 -23.50 2.90 4.60
C ASP A 147 -23.05 3.59 3.30
N PHE A 148 -23.92 4.47 2.77
CA PHE A 148 -23.63 5.21 1.53
C PHE A 148 -22.40 6.11 1.66
N LYS A 149 -22.20 6.76 2.83
CA LYS A 149 -21.04 7.66 3.06
C LYS A 149 -19.74 6.88 3.02
N LEU A 150 -19.71 5.72 3.66
CA LEU A 150 -18.54 4.85 3.67
C LEU A 150 -18.21 4.31 2.27
N LYS A 151 -19.23 3.97 1.47
CA LYS A 151 -19.06 3.55 0.07
C LYS A 151 -18.45 4.68 -0.79
N VAL A 152 -18.91 5.91 -0.63
CA VAL A 152 -18.36 7.09 -1.31
C VAL A 152 -16.90 7.32 -0.87
N PHE A 153 -16.63 7.22 0.43
CA PHE A 153 -15.28 7.33 0.98
C PHE A 153 -14.33 6.28 0.37
N LYS A 154 -14.70 4.99 0.36
CA LYS A 154 -13.90 3.93 -0.27
C LYS A 154 -13.62 4.23 -1.75
N LYS A 155 -14.61 4.69 -2.50
CA LYS A 155 -14.41 5.07 -3.91
C LYS A 155 -13.40 6.21 -4.06
N PHE A 156 -13.47 7.22 -3.19
CA PHE A 156 -12.52 8.32 -3.16
C PHE A 156 -11.08 7.83 -2.87
N ILE A 157 -10.90 6.98 -1.85
CA ILE A 157 -9.59 6.39 -1.53
C ILE A 157 -9.03 5.60 -2.71
N LYS A 158 -9.84 4.74 -3.35
CA LYS A 158 -9.41 3.99 -4.54
C LYS A 158 -8.92 4.91 -5.68
N ILE A 159 -9.57 6.06 -5.87
CA ILE A 159 -9.15 7.02 -6.90
C ILE A 159 -7.81 7.66 -6.55
N ILE A 160 -7.63 8.16 -5.33
CA ILE A 160 -6.36 8.79 -4.94
C ILE A 160 -5.21 7.80 -4.93
N THR A 161 -5.42 6.55 -4.50
CA THR A 161 -4.41 5.48 -4.57
C THR A 161 -3.98 5.20 -6.02
N LYS A 162 -4.93 5.10 -6.96
CA LYS A 162 -4.61 4.96 -8.39
C LYS A 162 -3.80 6.13 -8.95
N ILE A 163 -4.11 7.35 -8.52
CA ILE A 163 -3.36 8.54 -8.92
C ILE A 163 -1.95 8.48 -8.35
N ALA A 164 -1.80 8.15 -7.06
CA ALA A 164 -0.51 8.02 -6.41
C ALA A 164 0.40 7.00 -7.13
N ILE A 165 -0.13 5.81 -7.48
CA ILE A 165 0.56 4.80 -8.28
C ILE A 165 1.05 5.38 -9.62
N LYS A 166 0.14 5.99 -10.39
CA LYS A 166 0.48 6.55 -11.72
C LYS A 166 1.55 7.64 -11.66
N VAL A 167 1.51 8.47 -10.64
CA VAL A 167 2.50 9.53 -10.43
C VAL A 167 3.85 8.91 -10.05
N SER A 168 3.88 7.99 -9.09
CA SER A 168 5.09 7.33 -8.63
C SER A 168 5.81 6.49 -9.69
N GLN A 169 5.08 5.97 -10.69
CA GLN A 169 5.68 5.28 -11.82
C GLN A 169 6.55 6.20 -12.70
N LYS A 170 6.20 7.49 -12.80
CA LYS A 170 6.82 8.43 -13.75
C LYS A 170 7.96 9.24 -13.18
N ILE A 171 7.93 9.52 -11.88
CA ILE A 171 8.87 10.44 -11.23
C ILE A 171 9.46 9.83 -9.92
#